data_c34aa165894ee155603a4868d8c5a990
#
_entry.id   c34aa165894ee155603a4868d8c5a990
#
_cell.length_a   1.000
_cell.length_b   1.000
_cell.length_c   1.000
_cell.angle_alpha   90.00
_cell.angle_beta   90.00
_cell.angle_gamma   90.00
#
_symmetry.space_group_name_H-M   'P 1'
#
loop_
_entity.id
_entity.type
_entity.pdbx_description
1 polymer ?
#
loop_
_entity_poly.entity_id
_entity_poly.type
_entity_poly.pdbx_seq_one_letter_code
_entity_poly.pdbx_strand_id
1 'polypeptide(L)'
;WTKYKQLYKKGLKGIAAFLAIGAIIVFVLATIASRGMGVIFNEVMARQTMMRGTVTVESLSATPWGTLTFTGLVWKDPEGHELLNAPSGKVRVNMWDVVTRNFKSSAIKGIELDDAVIVIDLDDNNRLDFAPISPDVNKPINEVEPRPKAPKKTTQERQEELGKKVRNFNWQGQHLDLKITLRNSQLEVFNRNRHYVIKNVNSKIDLDSKRAIRIDMETGKFGGTAIGDGLVLKGRVDLKDVLKHRMPQLDLQFDVKGVDPSSLGFGENIHDAMTLLTKVTGDFNRPLAKGRVTMPILRIPALTFENVVGDVTYQDGILNFENVSANVYSGKLEAKGVYNLDTRAYTITGVAKDLDSSVALKAPEFLVPVSANLNFKSEGQPRDMEVWGNFWSGEGHYMLIPIQSITGNFHNKGRHLSFSDVNVHTKITTITTDALRIDDGQLTMGPLNITSHGGSNFILYDESFDEID
;
A
#
# COMPACT_ATOMS: atom_id res chain seq x y z
N TRP A 1 9.94 -9.15 30.97
CA TRP A 1 10.35 -10.40 30.31
C TRP A 1 9.20 -11.41 30.22
N THR A 2 8.37 -11.53 31.22
CA THR A 2 7.24 -12.49 31.29
C THR A 2 6.08 -12.11 30.32
N LYS A 3 5.79 -10.83 30.11
CA LYS A 3 4.74 -10.35 29.20
C LYS A 3 5.01 -10.68 27.71
N TYR A 4 6.28 -10.64 27.27
CA TYR A 4 6.67 -10.95 25.90
C TYR A 4 6.62 -12.44 25.57
N LYS A 5 6.89 -13.30 26.54
CA LYS A 5 6.75 -14.76 26.41
C LYS A 5 5.29 -15.21 26.23
N GLN A 6 4.34 -14.46 26.83
CA GLN A 6 2.91 -14.71 26.68
C GLN A 6 2.36 -14.28 25.30
N LEU A 7 2.84 -13.16 24.76
CA LEU A 7 2.44 -12.61 23.48
C LEU A 7 2.78 -13.52 22.29
N TYR A 8 3.92 -14.17 22.40
CA TYR A 8 4.46 -15.09 21.43
C TYR A 8 3.72 -16.43 21.42
N LYS A 9 3.39 -16.92 22.59
CA LYS A 9 2.53 -18.09 22.75
C LYS A 9 1.14 -17.89 22.12
N LYS A 10 0.63 -16.65 21.99
CA LYS A 10 -0.73 -16.39 21.47
C LYS A 10 -0.83 -16.50 19.94
N GLY A 11 0.13 -16.01 19.17
CA GLY A 11 0.12 -16.18 17.69
C GLY A 11 0.37 -17.61 17.25
N LEU A 12 1.33 -18.30 17.92
CA LEU A 12 1.58 -19.73 17.67
C LEU A 12 0.40 -20.59 18.14
N LYS A 13 -0.28 -20.15 19.18
CA LYS A 13 -1.48 -20.80 19.70
C LYS A 13 -2.68 -20.62 18.78
N GLY A 14 -2.77 -19.55 17.99
CA GLY A 14 -3.83 -19.40 16.99
C GLY A 14 -3.68 -20.36 15.82
N ILE A 15 -2.45 -20.50 15.29
CA ILE A 15 -2.14 -21.53 14.30
C ILE A 15 -2.30 -22.93 14.93
N ALA A 16 -1.85 -23.13 16.17
CA ALA A 16 -2.03 -24.39 16.89
C ALA A 16 -3.50 -24.69 17.21
N ALA A 17 -4.37 -23.68 17.38
CA ALA A 17 -5.80 -23.88 17.56
C ALA A 17 -6.49 -24.28 16.25
N PHE A 18 -6.15 -23.63 15.14
CA PHE A 18 -6.61 -24.06 13.82
C PHE A 18 -6.12 -25.50 13.48
N LEU A 19 -4.88 -25.81 13.88
CA LEU A 19 -4.31 -27.14 13.76
C LEU A 19 -4.94 -28.15 14.75
N ALA A 20 -5.33 -27.69 15.93
CA ALA A 20 -6.04 -28.50 16.91
C ALA A 20 -7.47 -28.80 16.46
N ILE A 21 -8.15 -27.91 15.72
CA ILE A 21 -9.44 -28.25 15.08
C ILE A 21 -9.27 -29.38 14.10
N GLY A 22 -8.29 -29.31 13.23
CA GLY A 22 -8.00 -30.39 12.32
C GLY A 22 -7.69 -31.68 13.05
N ALA A 23 -6.92 -31.65 14.16
CA ALA A 23 -6.62 -32.82 14.98
C ALA A 23 -7.87 -33.35 15.70
N ILE A 24 -8.75 -32.47 16.19
CA ILE A 24 -10.03 -32.90 16.80
C ILE A 24 -10.97 -33.47 15.73
N ILE A 25 -11.07 -32.84 14.54
CA ILE A 25 -11.83 -33.37 13.40
C ILE A 25 -11.35 -34.79 13.07
N VAL A 26 -10.04 -34.96 12.99
CA VAL A 26 -9.41 -36.24 12.70
C VAL A 26 -9.64 -37.27 13.78
N PHE A 27 -9.55 -36.89 15.06
CA PHE A 27 -9.81 -37.78 16.20
C PHE A 27 -11.25 -38.28 16.21
N VAL A 28 -12.21 -37.39 15.97
CA VAL A 28 -13.64 -37.73 15.89
C VAL A 28 -13.88 -38.73 14.74
N LEU A 29 -13.25 -38.48 13.58
CA LEU A 29 -13.39 -39.33 12.40
C LEU A 29 -12.72 -40.70 12.53
N ALA A 30 -11.57 -40.77 13.22
CA ALA A 30 -10.92 -42.05 13.51
C ALA A 30 -11.74 -42.93 14.48
N THR A 31 -12.61 -42.29 15.28
CA THR A 31 -13.43 -43.02 16.28
C THR A 31 -14.78 -43.46 15.72
N ILE A 32 -15.25 -42.86 14.60
CA ILE A 32 -16.64 -43.00 14.13
C ILE A 32 -16.69 -43.23 12.61
N ALA A 33 -16.48 -44.45 12.20
CA ALA A 33 -16.42 -44.82 10.77
C ALA A 33 -17.76 -44.95 10.04
N SER A 34 -18.91 -44.58 10.63
CA SER A 34 -20.20 -44.62 9.92
C SER A 34 -21.35 -43.87 10.60
N ARG A 35 -22.09 -43.10 9.84
CA ARG A 35 -23.39 -42.45 10.12
C ARG A 35 -23.39 -41.29 11.11
N GLY A 36 -23.66 -40.10 10.62
CA GLY A 36 -23.93 -38.91 11.46
C GLY A 36 -22.70 -38.11 11.83
N MET A 37 -21.59 -38.17 11.05
CA MET A 37 -20.33 -37.50 11.37
C MET A 37 -20.46 -35.99 11.59
N GLY A 38 -21.32 -35.31 10.84
CA GLY A 38 -21.55 -33.89 11.03
C GLY A 38 -22.16 -33.53 12.38
N VAL A 39 -23.15 -34.35 12.85
CA VAL A 39 -23.82 -34.12 14.15
C VAL A 39 -22.83 -34.34 15.30
N ILE A 40 -22.04 -35.39 15.23
CA ILE A 40 -21.05 -35.69 16.29
C ILE A 40 -19.92 -34.67 16.28
N PHE A 41 -19.46 -34.26 15.10
CA PHE A 41 -18.51 -33.18 14.97
C PHE A 41 -19.02 -31.89 15.66
N ASN A 42 -20.25 -31.47 15.34
CA ASN A 42 -20.84 -30.29 15.93
C ASN A 42 -20.99 -30.39 17.45
N GLU A 43 -21.35 -31.56 17.97
CA GLU A 43 -21.45 -31.77 19.41
C GLU A 43 -20.09 -31.73 20.11
N VAL A 44 -19.03 -32.33 19.52
CA VAL A 44 -17.67 -32.26 20.04
C VAL A 44 -17.12 -30.83 19.96
N MET A 45 -17.40 -30.13 18.87
CA MET A 45 -16.97 -28.72 18.71
C MET A 45 -17.70 -27.79 19.65
N ALA A 46 -18.95 -28.05 20.00
CA ALA A 46 -19.68 -27.26 20.99
C ALA A 46 -19.12 -27.41 22.42
N ARG A 47 -18.45 -28.52 22.72
CA ARG A 47 -17.87 -28.82 24.05
C ARG A 47 -16.39 -28.46 24.16
N GLN A 48 -15.73 -28.12 23.06
CA GLN A 48 -14.31 -27.81 23.09
C GLN A 48 -14.04 -26.44 23.70
N THR A 49 -12.91 -26.30 24.40
CA THR A 49 -12.48 -25.05 25.06
C THR A 49 -11.23 -24.43 24.44
N MET A 50 -10.74 -24.98 23.32
CA MET A 50 -9.49 -24.57 22.70
C MET A 50 -9.67 -23.40 21.72
N MET A 51 -10.89 -23.21 21.22
CA MET A 51 -11.24 -22.15 20.27
C MET A 51 -12.30 -21.24 20.87
N ARG A 52 -12.19 -19.97 20.53
CA ARG A 52 -13.24 -19.00 20.83
C ARG A 52 -14.42 -19.24 19.89
N GLY A 53 -15.62 -19.38 20.48
CA GLY A 53 -16.84 -19.54 19.73
C GLY A 53 -17.17 -20.99 19.33
N THR A 54 -17.98 -21.14 18.31
CA THR A 54 -18.53 -22.41 17.85
C THR A 54 -18.20 -22.67 16.40
N VAL A 55 -17.85 -23.91 16.08
CA VAL A 55 -17.66 -24.37 14.69
C VAL A 55 -18.70 -25.44 14.40
N THR A 56 -19.43 -25.26 13.31
CA THR A 56 -20.45 -26.19 12.83
C THR A 56 -20.22 -26.56 11.37
N VAL A 57 -20.66 -27.74 10.97
CA VAL A 57 -20.67 -28.19 9.57
C VAL A 57 -22.02 -28.80 9.24
N GLU A 58 -22.47 -28.67 8.01
CA GLU A 58 -23.70 -29.31 7.52
C GLU A 58 -23.45 -30.78 7.19
N SER A 59 -22.37 -31.07 6.50
CA SER A 59 -21.96 -32.43 6.21
C SER A 59 -20.46 -32.59 6.29
N LEU A 60 -20.04 -33.83 6.62
CA LEU A 60 -18.65 -34.22 6.69
C LEU A 60 -18.48 -35.63 6.17
N SER A 61 -17.52 -35.83 5.29
CA SER A 61 -17.15 -37.18 4.80
C SER A 61 -15.63 -37.35 4.85
N ALA A 62 -15.20 -38.58 5.07
CA ALA A 62 -13.79 -38.92 5.17
C ALA A 62 -13.43 -40.04 4.20
N THR A 63 -12.23 -39.98 3.66
CA THR A 63 -11.62 -41.06 2.89
C THR A 63 -10.59 -41.81 3.73
N PRO A 64 -10.35 -43.09 3.43
CA PRO A 64 -9.32 -43.86 4.15
C PRO A 64 -7.91 -43.27 4.03
N TRP A 65 -7.70 -42.40 3.06
CA TRP A 65 -6.41 -41.76 2.78
C TRP A 65 -6.21 -40.43 3.52
N GLY A 66 -7.11 -40.07 4.43
CA GLY A 66 -6.99 -38.89 5.27
C GLY A 66 -7.46 -37.60 4.60
N THR A 67 -8.33 -37.69 3.62
CA THR A 67 -9.00 -36.49 3.09
C THR A 67 -10.38 -36.37 3.70
N LEU A 68 -10.64 -35.23 4.35
CA LEU A 68 -11.93 -34.84 4.90
C LEU A 68 -12.53 -33.83 3.97
N THR A 69 -13.75 -34.06 3.49
CA THR A 69 -14.52 -33.11 2.69
C THR A 69 -15.71 -32.66 3.51
N PHE A 70 -15.94 -31.37 3.59
CA PHE A 70 -17.05 -30.79 4.32
C PHE A 70 -17.87 -29.87 3.44
N THR A 71 -19.14 -29.65 3.83
CA THR A 71 -20.01 -28.60 3.31
C THR A 71 -20.56 -27.77 4.47
N GLY A 72 -20.84 -26.47 4.21
CA GLY A 72 -21.46 -25.57 5.14
C GLY A 72 -20.70 -25.43 6.46
N LEU A 73 -19.37 -25.23 6.38
CA LEU A 73 -18.58 -24.95 7.58
C LEU A 73 -18.76 -23.50 7.98
N VAL A 74 -19.24 -23.29 9.22
CA VAL A 74 -19.40 -21.95 9.80
C VAL A 74 -18.69 -21.92 11.16
N TRP A 75 -17.84 -20.93 11.33
CA TRP A 75 -17.22 -20.61 12.61
C TRP A 75 -17.71 -19.26 13.07
N LYS A 76 -18.32 -19.22 14.25
CA LYS A 76 -18.83 -17.99 14.90
C LYS A 76 -18.09 -17.73 16.19
N ASP A 77 -17.87 -16.46 16.48
CA ASP A 77 -17.36 -16.02 17.78
C ASP A 77 -18.42 -16.23 18.90
N PRO A 78 -18.09 -15.99 20.19
CA PRO A 78 -19.08 -16.11 21.27
C PRO A 78 -20.25 -15.12 21.15
N GLU A 79 -20.04 -14.01 20.45
CA GLU A 79 -21.02 -12.96 20.19
C GLU A 79 -21.94 -13.28 18.99
N GLY A 80 -21.64 -14.36 18.25
CA GLY A 80 -22.42 -14.85 17.12
C GLY A 80 -21.99 -14.31 15.75
N HIS A 81 -20.92 -13.50 15.67
CA HIS A 81 -20.40 -13.01 14.40
C HIS A 81 -19.65 -14.13 13.65
N GLU A 82 -19.83 -14.20 12.35
CA GLU A 82 -19.16 -15.19 11.50
C GLU A 82 -17.70 -14.79 11.25
N LEU A 83 -16.77 -15.63 11.71
CA LEU A 83 -15.34 -15.48 11.47
C LEU A 83 -14.89 -16.21 10.21
N LEU A 84 -15.55 -17.32 9.90
CA LEU A 84 -15.33 -18.11 8.69
C LEU A 84 -16.64 -18.73 8.25
N ASN A 85 -16.97 -18.55 6.99
CA ASN A 85 -18.06 -19.23 6.33
C ASN A 85 -17.50 -19.86 5.05
N ALA A 86 -17.45 -21.19 5.00
CA ALA A 86 -16.94 -21.94 3.86
C ALA A 86 -18.02 -22.90 3.35
N PRO A 87 -18.69 -22.59 2.22
CA PRO A 87 -19.71 -23.44 1.63
C PRO A 87 -19.20 -24.86 1.33
N SER A 88 -17.94 -24.98 0.90
CA SER A 88 -17.28 -26.28 0.74
C SER A 88 -15.78 -26.20 0.97
N GLY A 89 -15.19 -27.35 1.28
CA GLY A 89 -13.75 -27.43 1.43
C GLY A 89 -13.25 -28.83 1.74
N LYS A 90 -11.93 -28.91 1.84
CA LYS A 90 -11.22 -30.19 2.15
C LYS A 90 -10.10 -29.93 3.13
N VAL A 91 -9.93 -30.86 4.06
CA VAL A 91 -8.78 -30.92 4.96
C VAL A 91 -8.04 -32.22 4.71
N ARG A 92 -6.75 -32.14 4.45
CA ARG A 92 -5.88 -33.32 4.30
C ARG A 92 -5.08 -33.53 5.59
N VAL A 93 -5.13 -34.74 6.10
CA VAL A 93 -4.45 -35.10 7.31
C VAL A 93 -3.51 -36.29 7.08
N ASN A 94 -2.46 -36.36 7.89
CA ASN A 94 -1.58 -37.53 7.90
C ASN A 94 -2.22 -38.64 8.71
N MET A 95 -2.71 -39.69 8.06
CA MET A 95 -3.40 -40.81 8.71
C MET A 95 -2.51 -41.54 9.71
N TRP A 96 -1.20 -41.60 9.51
CA TRP A 96 -0.29 -42.22 10.46
C TRP A 96 -0.26 -41.48 11.79
N ASP A 97 -0.22 -40.14 11.77
CA ASP A 97 -0.27 -39.32 12.99
C ASP A 97 -1.62 -39.50 13.72
N VAL A 98 -2.69 -39.74 12.97
CA VAL A 98 -4.02 -40.01 13.49
C VAL A 98 -4.08 -41.37 14.20
N VAL A 99 -3.65 -42.44 13.52
CA VAL A 99 -3.67 -43.82 14.04
C VAL A 99 -2.78 -43.92 15.26
N THR A 100 -1.63 -43.31 15.27
CA THR A 100 -0.68 -43.30 16.39
C THR A 100 -1.05 -42.32 17.50
N ARG A 101 -2.17 -41.60 17.38
CA ARG A 101 -2.62 -40.53 18.30
C ARG A 101 -1.55 -39.46 18.53
N ASN A 102 -0.70 -39.21 17.55
CA ASN A 102 0.37 -38.26 17.59
C ASN A 102 -0.09 -36.90 16.97
N PHE A 103 -1.00 -36.25 17.66
CA PHE A 103 -1.62 -34.98 17.18
C PHE A 103 -0.65 -33.78 17.29
N LYS A 104 0.42 -33.81 16.50
CA LYS A 104 1.33 -32.71 16.34
C LYS A 104 0.77 -31.74 15.32
N SER A 105 1.30 -30.52 15.29
CA SER A 105 0.99 -29.52 14.27
C SER A 105 1.26 -29.98 12.82
N SER A 106 2.02 -31.05 12.65
CA SER A 106 2.29 -31.71 11.37
C SER A 106 1.19 -32.68 10.91
N ALA A 107 0.16 -32.92 11.71
CA ALA A 107 -0.93 -33.85 11.35
C ALA A 107 -1.79 -33.33 10.21
N ILE A 108 -1.98 -31.98 10.08
CA ILE A 108 -2.67 -31.35 8.98
C ILE A 108 -1.67 -31.03 7.87
N LYS A 109 -1.94 -31.54 6.68
CA LYS A 109 -1.10 -31.38 5.48
C LYS A 109 -1.67 -30.41 4.46
N GLY A 110 -2.95 -30.15 4.53
CA GLY A 110 -3.58 -29.24 3.57
C GLY A 110 -4.97 -28.79 4.00
N ILE A 111 -5.30 -27.59 3.61
CA ILE A 111 -6.61 -26.97 3.78
C ILE A 111 -6.97 -26.34 2.44
N GLU A 112 -8.12 -26.72 1.90
CA GLU A 112 -8.69 -26.16 0.68
C GLU A 112 -10.07 -25.61 1.02
N LEU A 113 -10.31 -24.36 0.73
CA LEU A 113 -11.60 -23.67 0.92
C LEU A 113 -12.07 -23.11 -0.41
N ASP A 114 -13.31 -23.37 -0.75
CA ASP A 114 -13.96 -22.89 -1.97
C ASP A 114 -15.07 -21.91 -1.57
N ASP A 115 -15.11 -20.75 -2.25
CA ASP A 115 -16.10 -19.68 -2.04
C ASP A 115 -16.21 -19.18 -0.58
N ALA A 116 -15.12 -19.30 0.17
CA ALA A 116 -15.13 -18.99 1.59
C ALA A 116 -15.11 -17.47 1.84
N VAL A 117 -15.84 -17.04 2.86
CA VAL A 117 -15.73 -15.71 3.46
C VAL A 117 -14.93 -15.85 4.76
N ILE A 118 -13.80 -15.15 4.81
CA ILE A 118 -12.89 -15.17 5.95
C ILE A 118 -12.85 -13.76 6.55
N VAL A 119 -13.23 -13.64 7.81
CA VAL A 119 -13.22 -12.38 8.54
C VAL A 119 -12.05 -12.36 9.50
N ILE A 120 -11.21 -11.34 9.38
CA ILE A 120 -10.04 -11.12 10.21
C ILE A 120 -10.21 -9.82 10.97
N ASP A 121 -10.25 -9.88 12.29
CA ASP A 121 -10.18 -8.70 13.13
C ASP A 121 -8.75 -8.53 13.67
N LEU A 122 -8.19 -7.34 13.46
CA LEU A 122 -6.85 -6.98 13.91
C LEU A 122 -6.96 -5.97 15.05
N ASP A 123 -6.42 -6.33 16.21
CA ASP A 123 -6.30 -5.41 17.34
C ASP A 123 -5.40 -4.20 17.02
N ASP A 124 -5.35 -3.25 17.93
CA ASP A 124 -4.50 -2.05 17.84
C ASP A 124 -3.01 -2.32 17.59
N ASN A 125 -2.55 -3.53 17.82
CA ASN A 125 -1.18 -3.98 17.58
C ASN A 125 -1.04 -4.86 16.34
N ASN A 126 -2.04 -4.86 15.43
CA ASN A 126 -2.13 -5.72 14.25
C ASN A 126 -2.04 -7.21 14.59
N ARG A 127 -2.67 -7.63 15.68
CA ARG A 127 -2.75 -9.04 16.07
C ARG A 127 -4.08 -9.60 15.63
N LEU A 128 -4.04 -10.85 15.16
CA LEU A 128 -5.25 -11.61 14.87
C LEU A 128 -6.03 -11.87 16.17
N ASP A 129 -7.26 -11.40 16.23
CA ASP A 129 -8.14 -11.59 17.40
C ASP A 129 -8.97 -12.86 17.26
N PHE A 130 -9.02 -13.47 16.10
CA PHE A 130 -9.90 -14.62 15.86
C PHE A 130 -9.40 -15.97 16.43
N ALA A 131 -8.25 -16.00 17.07
CA ALA A 131 -7.74 -17.24 17.66
C ALA A 131 -7.14 -17.03 19.06
N PRO A 132 -7.91 -16.63 20.06
CA PRO A 132 -7.42 -16.66 21.42
C PRO A 132 -7.55 -18.07 21.99
N ILE A 133 -6.44 -18.74 22.18
CA ILE A 133 -6.36 -19.75 23.21
C ILE A 133 -6.09 -18.97 24.51
N SER A 134 -7.14 -18.54 25.16
CA SER A 134 -7.08 -17.91 26.47
C SER A 134 -8.06 -18.64 27.40
N PRO A 135 -7.73 -18.88 28.65
CA PRO A 135 -8.70 -19.35 29.65
C PRO A 135 -9.86 -18.37 29.87
N ASP A 136 -9.75 -17.14 29.40
CA ASP A 136 -10.80 -16.10 29.48
C ASP A 136 -11.60 -15.99 28.16
N VAL A 137 -11.95 -17.11 27.55
CA VAL A 137 -12.65 -17.24 26.25
C VAL A 137 -13.99 -16.49 26.21
N ASN A 138 -14.58 -16.18 27.36
CA ASN A 138 -15.94 -15.64 27.47
C ASN A 138 -15.98 -14.14 27.80
N LYS A 139 -14.88 -13.41 27.74
CA LYS A 139 -14.94 -11.95 27.95
C LYS A 139 -15.27 -11.24 26.63
N PRO A 140 -16.31 -10.38 26.62
CA PRO A 140 -16.67 -9.62 25.44
C PRO A 140 -15.52 -8.69 25.00
N ILE A 141 -15.33 -8.61 23.68
CA ILE A 141 -14.28 -7.79 23.03
C ILE A 141 -14.42 -6.30 23.37
N ASN A 142 -15.62 -5.87 23.73
CA ASN A 142 -16.01 -4.46 23.90
C ASN A 142 -15.61 -3.81 25.23
N GLU A 143 -14.97 -4.53 26.14
CA GLU A 143 -14.47 -3.97 27.41
C GLU A 143 -13.01 -3.52 27.36
N VAL A 144 -12.47 -3.30 26.17
CA VAL A 144 -11.15 -2.69 26.05
C VAL A 144 -11.32 -1.17 26.07
N GLU A 145 -10.98 -0.56 27.21
CA GLU A 145 -10.85 0.89 27.32
C GLU A 145 -10.05 1.45 26.11
N PRO A 146 -10.47 2.60 25.55
CA PRO A 146 -9.74 3.24 24.46
C PRO A 146 -8.31 3.54 24.91
N ARG A 147 -7.38 2.71 24.51
CA ARG A 147 -5.95 2.88 24.81
C ARG A 147 -5.44 4.13 24.10
N PRO A 148 -4.62 4.94 24.77
CA PRO A 148 -3.98 6.08 24.15
C PRO A 148 -3.25 5.66 22.89
N LYS A 149 -3.42 6.42 21.80
CA LYS A 149 -2.76 6.15 20.52
C LYS A 149 -1.25 6.03 20.76
N ALA A 150 -0.70 4.85 20.54
CA ALA A 150 0.75 4.66 20.60
C ALA A 150 1.43 5.64 19.62
N PRO A 151 2.57 6.24 19.98
CA PRO A 151 3.29 7.15 19.11
C PRO A 151 3.62 6.45 17.79
N LYS A 152 3.53 7.19 16.68
CA LYS A 152 3.89 6.66 15.36
C LYS A 152 5.36 6.29 15.36
N LYS A 153 5.65 5.00 15.22
CA LYS A 153 7.03 4.50 15.08
C LYS A 153 7.56 4.81 13.68
N THR A 154 8.81 5.19 13.63
CA THR A 154 9.55 5.34 12.36
C THR A 154 9.70 3.99 11.66
N THR A 155 10.03 4.01 10.37
CA THR A 155 10.32 2.79 9.61
C THR A 155 11.46 2.01 10.23
N GLN A 156 12.53 2.68 10.67
CA GLN A 156 13.66 2.05 11.32
C GLN A 156 13.27 1.33 12.63
N GLU A 157 12.52 1.99 13.51
CA GLU A 157 12.04 1.37 14.75
C GLU A 157 11.18 0.13 14.49
N ARG A 158 10.31 0.18 13.47
CA ARG A 158 9.49 -0.97 13.04
C ARG A 158 10.35 -2.12 12.53
N GLN A 159 11.37 -1.83 11.73
CA GLN A 159 12.30 -2.81 11.18
C GLN A 159 13.12 -3.48 12.29
N GLU A 160 13.62 -2.73 13.26
CA GLU A 160 14.34 -3.26 14.40
C GLU A 160 13.46 -4.14 15.29
N GLU A 161 12.23 -3.70 15.57
CA GLU A 161 11.27 -4.49 16.34
C GLU A 161 10.91 -5.79 15.63
N LEU A 162 10.66 -5.73 14.32
CA LEU A 162 10.39 -6.91 13.51
C LEU A 162 11.59 -7.85 13.49
N GLY A 163 12.80 -7.31 13.31
CA GLY A 163 14.03 -8.08 13.35
C GLY A 163 14.25 -8.77 14.70
N LYS A 164 13.96 -8.09 15.82
CA LYS A 164 13.99 -8.68 17.16
C LYS A 164 12.94 -9.79 17.31
N LYS A 165 11.73 -9.58 16.82
CA LYS A 165 10.65 -10.59 16.84
C LYS A 165 11.06 -11.86 16.08
N VAL A 166 11.61 -11.71 14.89
CA VAL A 166 12.05 -12.83 14.04
C VAL A 166 13.20 -13.60 14.69
N ARG A 167 14.22 -12.92 15.23
CA ARG A 167 15.34 -13.58 15.93
C ARG A 167 14.93 -14.33 17.19
N ASN A 168 13.98 -13.78 17.92
CA ASN A 168 13.50 -14.39 19.17
C ASN A 168 12.46 -15.49 18.91
N PHE A 169 12.14 -15.77 17.64
CA PHE A 169 11.23 -16.83 17.28
C PHE A 169 11.86 -18.21 17.51
N ASN A 170 11.13 -19.11 18.16
CA ASN A 170 11.59 -20.47 18.36
C ASN A 170 11.40 -21.30 17.07
N TRP A 171 12.34 -21.15 16.15
CA TRP A 171 12.37 -21.87 14.87
C TRP A 171 12.67 -23.36 15.02
N GLN A 172 13.18 -23.79 16.18
CA GLN A 172 13.42 -25.18 16.50
C GLN A 172 12.16 -25.91 16.95
N GLY A 173 11.07 -25.19 17.11
CA GLY A 173 9.76 -25.72 17.47
C GLY A 173 9.20 -26.70 16.46
N GLN A 174 7.91 -26.84 16.44
CA GLN A 174 7.22 -27.81 15.60
C GLN A 174 7.45 -27.53 14.10
N HIS A 175 7.77 -28.58 13.34
CA HIS A 175 7.83 -28.51 11.89
C HIS A 175 6.42 -28.37 11.32
N LEU A 176 6.13 -27.23 10.72
CA LEU A 176 4.91 -26.98 9.95
C LEU A 176 5.18 -27.29 8.47
N ASP A 177 4.38 -28.17 7.90
CA ASP A 177 4.36 -28.52 6.49
C ASP A 177 2.89 -28.56 6.06
N LEU A 178 2.40 -27.41 5.59
CA LEU A 178 0.98 -27.15 5.38
C LEU A 178 0.77 -26.46 4.04
N LYS A 179 -0.18 -26.97 3.26
CA LYS A 179 -0.66 -26.32 2.03
C LYS A 179 -2.03 -25.70 2.27
N ILE A 180 -2.17 -24.41 1.97
CA ILE A 180 -3.44 -23.69 2.05
C ILE A 180 -3.83 -23.29 0.65
N THR A 181 -5.04 -23.65 0.25
CA THR A 181 -5.60 -23.25 -1.04
C THR A 181 -6.94 -22.57 -0.81
N LEU A 182 -7.07 -21.37 -1.32
CA LEU A 182 -8.33 -20.62 -1.39
C LEU A 182 -8.74 -20.52 -2.84
N ARG A 183 -10.01 -20.73 -3.15
CA ARG A 183 -10.58 -20.54 -4.47
C ARG A 183 -11.78 -19.61 -4.37
N ASN A 184 -11.78 -18.58 -5.21
CA ASN A 184 -12.87 -17.61 -5.30
C ASN A 184 -13.37 -17.08 -3.95
N SER A 185 -12.47 -17.00 -2.96
CA SER A 185 -12.83 -16.64 -1.59
C SER A 185 -12.87 -15.12 -1.40
N GLN A 186 -13.49 -14.66 -0.32
CA GLN A 186 -13.52 -13.28 0.11
C GLN A 186 -12.78 -13.16 1.43
N LEU A 187 -11.95 -12.13 1.55
CA LEU A 187 -11.26 -11.79 2.78
C LEU A 187 -11.75 -10.44 3.26
N GLU A 188 -12.26 -10.38 4.49
CA GLU A 188 -12.63 -9.16 5.17
C GLU A 188 -11.67 -8.90 6.32
N VAL A 189 -11.07 -7.73 6.34
CA VAL A 189 -10.09 -7.35 7.36
C VAL A 189 -10.56 -6.10 8.06
N PHE A 190 -10.82 -6.21 9.35
CA PHE A 190 -11.10 -5.08 10.22
C PHE A 190 -9.82 -4.69 10.98
N ASN A 191 -9.51 -3.41 10.99
CA ASN A 191 -8.39 -2.87 11.76
C ASN A 191 -8.79 -1.48 12.27
N ARG A 192 -9.21 -1.38 13.52
CA ARG A 192 -9.75 -0.15 14.11
C ARG A 192 -10.93 0.38 13.31
N ASN A 193 -10.75 1.58 12.74
CA ASN A 193 -11.74 2.26 11.91
C ASN A 193 -11.60 1.92 10.42
N ARG A 194 -10.79 0.92 10.07
CA ARG A 194 -10.53 0.52 8.69
C ARG A 194 -11.14 -0.84 8.43
N HIS A 195 -11.86 -0.94 7.33
CA HIS A 195 -12.47 -2.16 6.86
C HIS A 195 -12.05 -2.40 5.41
N TYR A 196 -11.42 -3.53 5.15
CA TYR A 196 -10.97 -3.92 3.82
C TYR A 196 -11.73 -5.17 3.38
N VAL A 197 -12.28 -5.14 2.18
CA VAL A 197 -12.98 -6.27 1.56
C VAL A 197 -12.25 -6.66 0.29
N ILE A 198 -11.64 -7.83 0.26
CA ILE A 198 -10.89 -8.35 -0.87
C ILE A 198 -11.67 -9.51 -1.47
N LYS A 199 -12.10 -9.38 -2.73
CA LYS A 199 -12.94 -10.36 -3.41
C LYS A 199 -12.13 -11.24 -4.38
N ASN A 200 -12.70 -12.40 -4.71
CA ASN A 200 -12.12 -13.34 -5.67
C ASN A 200 -10.67 -13.71 -5.32
N VAL A 201 -10.42 -13.99 -4.06
CA VAL A 201 -9.11 -14.41 -3.58
C VAL A 201 -8.85 -15.83 -4.03
N ASN A 202 -7.87 -16.00 -4.91
CA ASN A 202 -7.34 -17.29 -5.31
C ASN A 202 -5.91 -17.37 -4.80
N SER A 203 -5.62 -18.35 -3.95
CA SER A 203 -4.34 -18.43 -3.26
C SER A 203 -3.88 -19.87 -3.11
N LYS A 204 -2.59 -20.10 -3.30
CA LYS A 204 -1.88 -21.33 -2.95
C LYS A 204 -0.67 -20.95 -2.12
N ILE A 205 -0.69 -21.33 -0.86
CA ILE A 205 0.40 -21.10 0.08
C ILE A 205 0.96 -22.47 0.49
N ASP A 206 2.24 -22.69 0.21
CA ASP A 206 2.98 -23.88 0.63
C ASP A 206 3.98 -23.47 1.72
N LEU A 207 3.66 -23.81 2.94
CA LEU A 207 4.38 -23.44 4.13
C LEU A 207 5.23 -24.62 4.63
N ASP A 208 6.52 -24.58 4.40
CA ASP A 208 7.50 -25.47 5.02
C ASP A 208 8.38 -24.63 5.97
N SER A 209 8.10 -24.71 7.27
CA SER A 209 8.77 -23.88 8.28
C SER A 209 10.29 -24.11 8.38
N LYS A 210 10.83 -25.18 7.81
CA LYS A 210 12.26 -25.48 7.75
C LYS A 210 12.93 -25.02 6.47
N ARG A 211 12.16 -24.71 5.43
CA ARG A 211 12.71 -24.41 4.11
C ARG A 211 12.25 -23.06 3.57
N ALA A 212 10.95 -22.92 3.35
CA ALA A 212 10.41 -21.74 2.71
C ALA A 212 8.90 -21.65 2.84
N ILE A 213 8.37 -20.43 2.69
CA ILE A 213 6.97 -20.18 2.40
C ILE A 213 6.91 -19.79 0.92
N ARG A 214 6.16 -20.54 0.12
CA ARG A 214 5.83 -20.20 -1.26
C ARG A 214 4.42 -19.66 -1.29
N ILE A 215 4.24 -18.57 -2.02
CA ILE A 215 2.97 -17.86 -2.12
C ILE A 215 2.67 -17.68 -3.61
N ASP A 216 1.47 -18.04 -4.00
CA ASP A 216 0.87 -17.70 -5.29
C ASP A 216 -0.55 -17.24 -5.00
N MET A 217 -0.75 -15.93 -4.97
CA MET A 217 -2.03 -15.31 -4.65
C MET A 217 -2.38 -14.27 -5.69
N GLU A 218 -3.61 -14.33 -6.14
CA GLU A 218 -4.22 -13.32 -7.00
C GLU A 218 -5.61 -12.99 -6.46
N THR A 219 -5.97 -11.73 -6.51
CA THR A 219 -7.26 -11.24 -6.03
C THR A 219 -7.99 -10.46 -7.12
N GLY A 220 -9.30 -10.39 -7.00
CA GLY A 220 -10.09 -9.39 -7.71
C GLY A 220 -10.12 -8.06 -6.97
N LYS A 221 -11.17 -7.29 -7.23
CA LYS A 221 -11.36 -5.95 -6.65
C LYS A 221 -11.35 -5.98 -5.12
N PHE A 222 -10.78 -4.96 -4.56
CA PHE A 222 -10.90 -4.69 -3.14
C PHE A 222 -11.59 -3.34 -2.90
N GLY A 223 -12.32 -3.28 -1.80
CA GLY A 223 -13.16 -2.15 -1.42
C GLY A 223 -13.13 -1.90 0.09
N GLY A 224 -13.99 -1.01 0.53
CA GLY A 224 -14.00 -0.52 1.89
C GLY A 224 -13.05 0.67 2.05
N THR A 225 -12.15 0.61 3.01
CA THR A 225 -11.17 1.70 3.25
C THR A 225 -10.16 1.84 2.11
N ALA A 226 -9.72 0.74 1.51
CA ALA A 226 -8.87 0.76 0.32
C ALA A 226 -9.69 0.37 -0.91
N ILE A 227 -9.43 1.04 -2.02
CA ILE A 227 -10.10 0.81 -3.30
C ILE A 227 -9.04 0.39 -4.32
N GLY A 228 -9.32 -0.67 -5.08
CA GLY A 228 -8.42 -1.15 -6.13
C GLY A 228 -9.03 -2.29 -6.94
N ASP A 229 -8.38 -2.61 -8.07
CA ASP A 229 -8.87 -3.60 -9.04
C ASP A 229 -8.27 -5.00 -8.82
N GLY A 230 -7.21 -5.11 -8.06
CA GLY A 230 -6.62 -6.39 -7.74
C GLY A 230 -5.20 -6.32 -7.19
N LEU A 231 -4.77 -7.46 -6.64
CA LEU A 231 -3.44 -7.64 -6.08
C LEU A 231 -2.90 -8.99 -6.54
N VAL A 232 -1.62 -9.04 -6.87
CA VAL A 232 -0.88 -10.28 -7.14
C VAL A 232 0.30 -10.33 -6.17
N LEU A 233 0.42 -11.44 -5.45
CA LEU A 233 1.56 -11.73 -4.58
C LEU A 233 2.08 -13.12 -4.92
N LYS A 234 3.25 -13.19 -5.57
CA LYS A 234 3.86 -14.45 -6.00
C LYS A 234 5.30 -14.53 -5.59
N GLY A 235 5.74 -15.70 -5.19
CA GLY A 235 7.14 -15.94 -4.92
C GLY A 235 7.39 -16.71 -3.64
N ARG A 236 8.46 -16.34 -2.94
CA ARG A 236 9.01 -17.17 -1.89
C ARG A 236 9.65 -16.34 -0.79
N VAL A 237 9.48 -16.79 0.45
CA VAL A 237 10.23 -16.38 1.63
C VAL A 237 11.14 -17.55 2.04
N ASP A 238 12.46 -17.40 1.91
CA ASP A 238 13.41 -18.44 2.28
C ASP A 238 13.68 -18.44 3.78
N LEU A 239 13.50 -19.59 4.42
CA LEU A 239 13.65 -19.76 5.86
C LEU A 239 14.88 -20.61 6.23
N LYS A 240 15.69 -21.06 5.27
CA LYS A 240 16.78 -22.02 5.49
C LYS A 240 17.81 -21.60 6.54
N ASP A 241 18.13 -20.31 6.60
CA ASP A 241 19.16 -19.81 7.49
C ASP A 241 18.64 -19.18 8.79
N VAL A 242 17.34 -19.28 9.03
CA VAL A 242 16.71 -18.70 10.22
C VAL A 242 17.19 -19.40 11.50
N LEU A 243 17.49 -20.70 11.43
CA LEU A 243 18.11 -21.45 12.54
C LEU A 243 19.51 -20.94 12.89
N LYS A 244 20.18 -20.25 11.97
CA LYS A 244 21.48 -19.58 12.18
C LYS A 244 21.31 -18.12 12.61
N HIS A 245 20.11 -17.72 13.07
CA HIS A 245 19.76 -16.34 13.45
C HIS A 245 19.86 -15.31 12.30
N ARG A 246 19.84 -15.74 11.06
CA ARG A 246 19.72 -14.85 9.90
C ARG A 246 18.26 -14.53 9.61
N MET A 247 18.02 -13.38 8.99
CA MET A 247 16.67 -13.00 8.59
C MET A 247 16.17 -13.86 7.43
N PRO A 248 14.86 -14.20 7.40
CA PRO A 248 14.24 -14.75 6.21
C PRO A 248 14.52 -13.87 4.98
N GLN A 249 14.77 -14.50 3.84
CA GLN A 249 15.04 -13.79 2.58
C GLN A 249 13.78 -13.74 1.73
N LEU A 250 13.48 -12.56 1.21
CA LEU A 250 12.35 -12.33 0.33
C LEU A 250 12.78 -12.45 -1.13
N ASP A 251 11.95 -13.08 -1.94
CA ASP A 251 11.96 -13.04 -3.39
C ASP A 251 10.50 -13.12 -3.86
N LEU A 252 9.84 -11.96 -3.87
CA LEU A 252 8.41 -11.82 -4.11
C LEU A 252 8.16 -10.84 -5.24
N GLN A 253 7.20 -11.16 -6.09
CA GLN A 253 6.49 -10.23 -6.95
C GLN A 253 5.28 -9.73 -6.18
N PHE A 254 5.12 -8.42 -6.10
CA PHE A 254 3.98 -7.75 -5.48
C PHE A 254 3.46 -6.69 -6.43
N ASP A 255 2.31 -6.97 -7.02
CA ASP A 255 1.67 -6.08 -7.98
C ASP A 255 0.32 -5.63 -7.42
N VAL A 256 0.05 -4.33 -7.52
CA VAL A 256 -1.23 -3.72 -7.12
C VAL A 256 -1.78 -2.96 -8.31
N LYS A 257 -3.04 -3.22 -8.66
CA LYS A 257 -3.69 -2.62 -9.84
C LYS A 257 -4.82 -1.69 -9.44
N GLY A 258 -4.85 -0.51 -10.07
CA GLY A 258 -5.97 0.43 -9.95
C GLY A 258 -6.23 0.92 -8.52
N VAL A 259 -5.21 1.01 -7.69
CA VAL A 259 -5.36 1.43 -6.30
C VAL A 259 -5.45 2.95 -6.19
N ASP A 260 -6.35 3.44 -5.33
CA ASP A 260 -6.37 4.81 -4.86
C ASP A 260 -5.28 5.00 -3.78
N PRO A 261 -4.20 5.76 -4.05
CA PRO A 261 -3.11 5.96 -3.07
C PRO A 261 -3.58 6.58 -1.76
N SER A 262 -4.53 7.51 -1.80
CA SER A 262 -5.06 8.17 -0.60
C SER A 262 -5.78 7.19 0.31
N SER A 263 -6.46 6.20 -0.26
CA SER A 263 -7.15 5.14 0.49
C SER A 263 -6.18 4.27 1.30
N LEU A 264 -4.92 4.19 0.87
CA LEU A 264 -3.84 3.52 1.60
C LEU A 264 -3.10 4.44 2.58
N GLY A 265 -3.43 5.73 2.59
CA GLY A 265 -2.76 6.74 3.41
C GLY A 265 -1.50 7.33 2.79
N PHE A 266 -1.32 7.14 1.47
CA PHE A 266 -0.26 7.76 0.68
C PHE A 266 -0.85 8.93 -0.11
N GLY A 267 -0.28 10.13 0.06
CA GLY A 267 -0.67 11.31 -0.69
C GLY A 267 -2.14 11.69 -0.45
N GLU A 268 -2.42 12.42 0.61
CA GLU A 268 -3.79 12.75 1.07
C GLU A 268 -4.75 13.33 0.01
N ASN A 269 -4.21 13.77 -1.13
CA ASN A 269 -4.99 14.37 -2.23
C ASN A 269 -4.85 13.60 -3.56
N ILE A 270 -4.29 12.39 -3.56
CA ILE A 270 -4.14 11.59 -4.78
C ILE A 270 -5.18 10.49 -4.76
N HIS A 271 -6.27 10.71 -5.53
CA HIS A 271 -7.39 9.79 -5.63
C HIS A 271 -7.46 9.06 -6.98
N ASP A 272 -6.49 9.33 -7.86
CA ASP A 272 -6.46 8.71 -9.18
C ASP A 272 -5.85 7.31 -9.13
N ALA A 273 -6.38 6.40 -9.93
CA ALA A 273 -5.99 5.01 -9.94
C ALA A 273 -4.51 4.82 -10.29
N MET A 274 -3.78 4.15 -9.41
CA MET A 274 -2.37 3.81 -9.56
C MET A 274 -2.18 2.31 -9.75
N THR A 275 -1.33 1.93 -10.66
CA THR A 275 -0.84 0.55 -10.78
C THR A 275 0.64 0.51 -10.42
N LEU A 276 1.00 -0.43 -9.56
CA LEU A 276 2.37 -0.65 -9.10
C LEU A 276 2.75 -2.10 -9.36
N LEU A 277 3.80 -2.32 -10.16
CA LEU A 277 4.37 -3.63 -10.45
C LEU A 277 5.75 -3.70 -9.81
N THR A 278 5.93 -4.55 -8.79
CA THR A 278 7.15 -4.55 -7.99
C THR A 278 7.72 -5.94 -7.76
N LYS A 279 9.05 -5.98 -7.68
CA LYS A 279 9.81 -7.10 -7.13
C LYS A 279 10.37 -6.72 -5.77
N VAL A 280 10.09 -7.53 -4.75
CA VAL A 280 10.53 -7.34 -3.37
C VAL A 280 11.57 -8.41 -3.04
N THR A 281 12.75 -7.97 -2.61
CA THR A 281 13.89 -8.84 -2.29
C THR A 281 14.56 -8.41 -0.98
N GLY A 282 15.52 -9.18 -0.51
CA GLY A 282 16.33 -8.85 0.67
C GLY A 282 15.75 -9.40 1.97
N ASP A 283 16.21 -8.84 3.07
CA ASP A 283 15.83 -9.29 4.41
C ASP A 283 14.36 -8.98 4.73
N PHE A 284 13.67 -9.91 5.37
CA PHE A 284 12.25 -9.76 5.72
C PHE A 284 11.95 -8.49 6.53
N ASN A 285 12.87 -8.07 7.39
CA ASN A 285 12.72 -6.86 8.17
C ASN A 285 13.21 -5.59 7.46
N ARG A 286 14.00 -5.70 6.39
CA ARG A 286 14.53 -4.59 5.58
C ARG A 286 14.39 -4.90 4.09
N PRO A 287 13.17 -4.93 3.57
CA PRO A 287 12.93 -5.26 2.17
C PRO A 287 13.44 -4.16 1.24
N LEU A 288 13.95 -4.59 0.10
CA LEU A 288 14.20 -3.75 -1.07
C LEU A 288 13.11 -4.05 -2.10
N ALA A 289 12.29 -3.05 -2.43
CA ALA A 289 11.35 -3.18 -3.52
C ALA A 289 11.79 -2.32 -4.72
N LYS A 290 11.72 -2.90 -5.91
CA LYS A 290 11.98 -2.21 -7.18
C LYS A 290 10.85 -2.51 -8.14
N GLY A 291 10.39 -1.47 -8.83
CA GLY A 291 9.26 -1.66 -9.72
C GLY A 291 8.95 -0.44 -10.58
N ARG A 292 7.78 -0.49 -11.18
CA ARG A 292 7.24 0.55 -12.05
C ARG A 292 5.87 0.98 -11.57
N VAL A 293 5.67 2.26 -11.49
CA VAL A 293 4.38 2.90 -11.20
C VAL A 293 3.81 3.45 -12.49
N THR A 294 2.49 3.30 -12.68
CA THR A 294 1.74 3.90 -13.77
C THR A 294 0.44 4.50 -13.25
N MET A 295 0.12 5.71 -13.72
CA MET A 295 -1.16 6.36 -13.45
C MET A 295 -1.65 6.98 -14.78
N PRO A 296 -2.81 6.55 -15.29
CA PRO A 296 -3.37 7.16 -16.50
C PRO A 296 -3.59 8.66 -16.35
N ILE A 297 -4.03 9.07 -15.17
CA ILE A 297 -4.24 10.45 -14.78
C ILE A 297 -3.71 10.63 -13.35
N LEU A 298 -3.05 11.75 -13.09
CA LEU A 298 -2.65 12.20 -11.76
C LEU A 298 -3.08 13.65 -11.59
N ARG A 299 -4.03 13.91 -10.71
CA ARG A 299 -4.49 15.25 -10.36
C ARG A 299 -3.88 15.69 -9.04
N ILE A 300 -3.19 16.82 -9.09
CA ILE A 300 -2.77 17.55 -7.90
C ILE A 300 -3.37 18.97 -7.98
N PRO A 301 -3.43 19.73 -6.90
CA PRO A 301 -3.93 21.10 -6.97
C PRO A 301 -3.30 21.90 -8.11
N ALA A 302 -4.13 22.47 -8.97
CA ALA A 302 -3.77 23.26 -10.14
C ALA A 302 -3.11 22.50 -11.32
N LEU A 303 -2.78 21.21 -11.21
CA LEU A 303 -2.10 20.47 -12.28
C LEU A 303 -2.78 19.11 -12.53
N THR A 304 -2.88 18.75 -13.81
CA THR A 304 -3.28 17.40 -14.24
C THR A 304 -2.19 16.83 -15.14
N PHE A 305 -1.69 15.68 -14.75
CA PHE A 305 -0.73 14.91 -15.53
C PHE A 305 -1.43 13.71 -16.13
N GLU A 306 -1.08 13.40 -17.37
CA GLU A 306 -1.61 12.24 -18.10
C GLU A 306 -0.48 11.26 -18.40
N ASN A 307 -0.82 9.97 -18.44
CA ASN A 307 0.11 8.91 -18.80
C ASN A 307 1.39 8.93 -17.95
N VAL A 308 1.25 9.10 -16.64
CA VAL A 308 2.38 9.10 -15.71
C VAL A 308 2.96 7.69 -15.63
N VAL A 309 4.24 7.57 -15.91
CA VAL A 309 5.02 6.33 -15.79
C VAL A 309 6.35 6.65 -15.11
N GLY A 310 6.79 5.79 -14.19
CA GLY A 310 8.08 5.98 -13.54
C GLY A 310 8.59 4.68 -12.92
N ASP A 311 9.90 4.60 -12.75
CA ASP A 311 10.53 3.54 -11.98
C ASP A 311 10.57 3.96 -10.51
N VAL A 312 10.30 3.02 -9.61
CA VAL A 312 10.28 3.26 -8.17
C VAL A 312 11.16 2.25 -7.45
N THR A 313 11.94 2.74 -6.51
CA THR A 313 12.71 1.90 -5.59
C THR A 313 12.35 2.29 -4.16
N TYR A 314 12.00 1.29 -3.34
CA TYR A 314 11.77 1.46 -1.91
C TYR A 314 12.89 0.79 -1.12
N GLN A 315 13.47 1.52 -0.18
CA GLN A 315 14.40 1.01 0.82
C GLN A 315 14.35 1.86 2.09
N ASP A 316 14.30 1.24 3.25
CA ASP A 316 14.41 1.89 4.57
C ASP A 316 13.50 3.12 4.76
N GLY A 317 12.28 3.08 4.25
CA GLY A 317 11.30 4.17 4.37
C GLY A 317 11.44 5.26 3.30
N ILE A 318 12.38 5.12 2.37
CA ILE A 318 12.61 6.05 1.28
C ILE A 318 12.10 5.46 -0.03
N LEU A 319 11.30 6.23 -0.75
CA LEU A 319 10.92 5.98 -2.13
C LEU A 319 11.77 6.87 -3.04
N ASN A 320 12.50 6.24 -3.97
CA ASN A 320 13.19 6.95 -5.05
C ASN A 320 12.39 6.71 -6.34
N PHE A 321 12.07 7.80 -7.02
CA PHE A 321 11.43 7.80 -8.32
C PHE A 321 12.45 8.22 -9.37
N GLU A 322 12.59 7.39 -10.41
CA GLU A 322 13.50 7.62 -11.53
C GLU A 322 12.75 7.46 -12.85
N ASN A 323 13.26 8.07 -13.90
CA ASN A 323 12.68 7.97 -15.24
C ASN A 323 11.17 8.26 -15.28
N VAL A 324 10.72 9.21 -14.45
CA VAL A 324 9.30 9.60 -14.45
C VAL A 324 9.03 10.40 -15.71
N SER A 325 8.00 9.99 -16.44
CA SER A 325 7.50 10.71 -17.61
C SER A 325 6.00 10.92 -17.50
N ALA A 326 5.52 12.06 -17.97
CA ALA A 326 4.10 12.41 -18.01
C ALA A 326 3.83 13.41 -19.13
N ASN A 327 2.56 13.55 -19.50
CA ASN A 327 2.08 14.67 -20.32
C ASN A 327 1.42 15.70 -19.40
N VAL A 328 1.66 16.97 -19.68
CA VAL A 328 1.04 18.11 -18.97
C VAL A 328 0.90 19.28 -19.92
N TYR A 329 -0.27 19.92 -19.93
CA TYR A 329 -0.55 21.06 -20.83
C TYR A 329 -0.11 20.81 -22.30
N SER A 330 -0.46 19.66 -22.86
CA SER A 330 -0.07 19.20 -24.20
C SER A 330 1.43 18.97 -24.41
N GLY A 331 2.28 19.33 -23.46
CA GLY A 331 3.72 19.09 -23.48
C GLY A 331 4.14 17.84 -22.70
N LYS A 332 5.44 17.66 -22.53
CA LYS A 332 6.06 16.52 -21.85
C LYS A 332 6.79 16.94 -20.60
N LEU A 333 6.67 16.12 -19.56
CA LEU A 333 7.45 16.23 -18.32
C LEU A 333 8.33 15.00 -18.16
N GLU A 334 9.60 15.23 -17.84
CA GLU A 334 10.53 14.23 -17.34
C GLU A 334 10.96 14.63 -15.93
N ALA A 335 10.90 13.70 -14.97
CA ALA A 335 11.20 14.03 -13.58
C ALA A 335 11.87 12.86 -12.84
N LYS A 336 12.47 13.20 -11.70
CA LYS A 336 12.99 12.26 -10.71
C LYS A 336 12.79 12.85 -9.32
N GLY A 337 12.75 12.02 -8.30
CA GLY A 337 12.55 12.53 -6.95
C GLY A 337 12.70 11.50 -5.86
N VAL A 338 12.65 11.99 -4.65
CA VAL A 338 12.75 11.20 -3.42
C VAL A 338 11.59 11.58 -2.51
N TYR A 339 10.96 10.59 -1.90
CA TYR A 339 9.89 10.77 -0.91
C TYR A 339 10.21 9.95 0.34
N ASN A 340 10.14 10.58 1.50
CA ASN A 340 10.31 9.93 2.80
C ASN A 340 8.94 9.58 3.40
N LEU A 341 8.67 8.29 3.61
CA LEU A 341 7.39 7.79 4.11
C LEU A 341 7.13 8.15 5.58
N ASP A 342 8.18 8.36 6.38
CA ASP A 342 8.04 8.68 7.80
C ASP A 342 7.73 10.17 8.02
N THR A 343 8.48 11.05 7.35
CA THR A 343 8.36 12.51 7.48
C THR A 343 7.40 13.12 6.47
N ARG A 344 7.11 12.41 5.36
CA ARG A 344 6.40 12.90 4.17
C ARG A 344 7.15 13.99 3.40
N ALA A 345 8.41 14.23 3.77
CA ALA A 345 9.27 15.15 3.03
C ALA A 345 9.59 14.59 1.64
N TYR A 346 9.67 15.49 0.66
CA TYR A 346 10.06 15.11 -0.69
C TYR A 346 10.87 16.19 -1.40
N THR A 347 11.65 15.75 -2.37
CA THR A 347 12.34 16.59 -3.32
C THR A 347 12.16 16.00 -4.72
N ILE A 348 11.68 16.78 -5.67
CA ILE A 348 11.46 16.35 -7.04
C ILE A 348 12.12 17.39 -7.95
N THR A 349 12.83 16.92 -8.96
CA THR A 349 13.38 17.76 -10.03
C THR A 349 12.85 17.26 -11.37
N GLY A 350 12.57 18.17 -12.28
CA GLY A 350 12.05 17.81 -13.58
C GLY A 350 12.33 18.85 -14.66
N VAL A 351 12.10 18.43 -15.90
CA VAL A 351 12.14 19.28 -17.09
C VAL A 351 10.83 19.10 -17.83
N ALA A 352 10.12 20.20 -17.99
CA ALA A 352 8.93 20.26 -18.83
C ALA A 352 9.29 20.87 -20.17
N LYS A 353 8.79 20.30 -21.27
CA LYS A 353 9.08 20.73 -22.64
C LYS A 353 7.82 20.97 -23.41
N ASP A 354 7.82 22.02 -24.19
CA ASP A 354 6.78 22.37 -25.17
C ASP A 354 5.38 22.43 -24.55
N LEU A 355 5.27 23.01 -23.34
CA LEU A 355 4.00 23.25 -22.68
C LEU A 355 3.18 24.26 -23.48
N ASP A 356 1.93 23.96 -23.75
CA ASP A 356 1.00 24.90 -24.37
C ASP A 356 0.60 25.97 -23.36
N SER A 357 1.12 27.19 -23.55
CA SER A 357 0.86 28.30 -22.65
C SER A 357 -0.62 28.72 -22.66
N SER A 358 -1.33 28.55 -23.77
CA SER A 358 -2.75 28.87 -23.86
C SER A 358 -3.59 28.04 -22.93
N VAL A 359 -3.24 26.78 -22.80
CA VAL A 359 -3.87 25.80 -21.87
C VAL A 359 -3.42 26.08 -20.44
N ALA A 360 -2.12 26.26 -20.23
CA ALA A 360 -1.55 26.46 -18.90
C ALA A 360 -2.06 27.78 -18.23
N LEU A 361 -2.17 28.85 -18.99
CA LEU A 361 -2.62 30.16 -18.50
C LEU A 361 -4.12 30.39 -18.66
N LYS A 362 -4.83 29.46 -19.31
CA LYS A 362 -6.25 29.62 -19.72
C LYS A 362 -6.46 30.89 -20.54
N ALA A 363 -5.50 31.23 -21.37
CA ALA A 363 -5.46 32.42 -22.22
C ALA A 363 -5.26 31.99 -23.69
N PRO A 364 -6.35 31.75 -24.44
CA PRO A 364 -6.27 31.20 -25.80
C PRO A 364 -5.54 32.11 -26.79
N GLU A 365 -5.39 33.36 -26.46
CA GLU A 365 -4.64 34.37 -27.26
C GLU A 365 -3.11 34.27 -27.05
N PHE A 366 -2.64 33.55 -26.04
CA PHE A 366 -1.22 33.42 -25.71
C PHE A 366 -0.69 32.05 -26.21
N LEU A 367 -0.21 32.04 -27.45
CA LEU A 367 0.21 30.83 -28.15
C LEU A 367 1.74 30.79 -28.27
N VAL A 368 2.38 30.37 -27.18
CA VAL A 368 3.84 30.30 -27.08
C VAL A 368 4.20 28.94 -26.41
N PRO A 369 5.00 28.07 -27.06
CA PRO A 369 5.45 26.86 -26.44
C PRO A 369 6.48 27.17 -25.33
N VAL A 370 6.20 26.77 -24.10
CA VAL A 370 7.05 27.06 -22.93
C VAL A 370 7.70 25.80 -22.43
N SER A 371 8.99 25.89 -22.12
CA SER A 371 9.73 24.84 -21.44
C SER A 371 10.25 25.36 -20.10
N ALA A 372 10.43 24.45 -19.11
CA ALA A 372 10.88 24.85 -17.78
C ALA A 372 11.69 23.75 -17.10
N ASN A 373 12.68 24.17 -16.32
CA ASN A 373 13.27 23.33 -15.29
C ASN A 373 12.50 23.57 -13.99
N LEU A 374 12.13 22.50 -13.31
CA LEU A 374 11.25 22.50 -12.15
C LEU A 374 11.95 21.87 -10.97
N ASN A 375 11.87 22.51 -9.82
CA ASN A 375 12.28 21.93 -8.55
C ASN A 375 11.11 22.05 -7.57
N PHE A 376 10.77 20.92 -6.92
CA PHE A 376 9.75 20.85 -5.90
C PHE A 376 10.38 20.36 -4.61
N LYS A 377 10.05 20.99 -3.50
CA LYS A 377 10.47 20.59 -2.17
C LYS A 377 9.33 20.72 -1.17
N SER A 378 9.24 19.79 -0.23
CA SER A 378 8.39 19.91 0.94
C SER A 378 9.05 19.20 2.12
N GLU A 379 8.94 19.80 3.30
CA GLU A 379 9.41 19.20 4.56
C GLU A 379 8.36 18.27 5.20
N GLY A 380 7.26 17.99 4.47
CA GLY A 380 6.22 17.04 4.89
C GLY A 380 4.90 17.67 5.32
N GLN A 381 4.82 18.99 5.33
CA GLN A 381 3.56 19.71 5.54
C GLN A 381 3.04 20.23 4.18
N PRO A 382 1.73 20.12 3.88
CA PRO A 382 1.19 20.61 2.62
C PRO A 382 1.44 22.11 2.37
N ARG A 383 1.57 22.89 3.44
CA ARG A 383 1.85 24.35 3.38
C ARG A 383 3.32 24.70 3.12
N ASP A 384 4.22 23.72 3.27
CA ASP A 384 5.66 23.93 3.10
C ASP A 384 6.13 23.61 1.68
N MET A 385 5.19 23.36 0.77
CA MET A 385 5.52 23.09 -0.61
C MET A 385 6.10 24.35 -1.26
N GLU A 386 7.28 24.20 -1.80
CA GLU A 386 8.04 25.22 -2.52
C GLU A 386 8.36 24.71 -3.92
N VAL A 387 8.14 25.55 -4.92
CA VAL A 387 8.41 25.23 -6.33
C VAL A 387 9.19 26.37 -6.94
N TRP A 388 10.32 26.06 -7.57
CA TRP A 388 11.14 27.07 -8.24
C TRP A 388 11.82 26.51 -9.47
N GLY A 389 12.26 27.41 -10.33
CA GLY A 389 12.96 27.03 -11.53
C GLY A 389 13.15 28.18 -12.50
N ASN A 390 13.53 27.83 -13.70
CA ASN A 390 13.63 28.77 -14.81
C ASN A 390 12.80 28.27 -15.99
N PHE A 391 12.32 29.19 -16.81
CA PHE A 391 11.54 28.85 -17.99
C PHE A 391 12.09 29.57 -19.21
N TRP A 392 11.83 29.01 -20.38
CA TRP A 392 12.14 29.55 -21.67
C TRP A 392 11.08 29.15 -22.68
N SER A 393 10.93 29.96 -23.73
CA SER A 393 9.98 29.63 -24.78
C SER A 393 10.64 29.54 -26.15
N GLY A 394 9.96 28.90 -27.07
CA GLY A 394 10.17 29.04 -28.49
C GLY A 394 9.45 30.27 -29.06
N GLU A 395 9.45 30.37 -30.39
CA GLU A 395 8.67 31.38 -31.12
C GLU A 395 7.17 31.13 -30.98
N GLY A 396 6.40 32.21 -30.91
CA GLY A 396 4.96 32.20 -30.82
C GLY A 396 4.35 33.56 -31.00
N HIS A 397 3.16 33.77 -30.47
CA HIS A 397 2.51 35.06 -30.51
C HIS A 397 1.53 35.27 -29.34
N TYR A 398 1.36 36.54 -28.98
CA TYR A 398 0.27 37.01 -28.13
C TYR A 398 -0.64 37.90 -28.97
N MET A 399 -1.89 37.44 -29.19
CA MET A 399 -2.78 38.06 -30.20
C MET A 399 -2.05 38.18 -31.55
N LEU A 400 -1.82 39.44 -32.00
CA LEU A 400 -1.13 39.78 -33.26
C LEU A 400 0.36 40.06 -33.05
N ILE A 401 0.86 40.06 -31.83
CA ILE A 401 2.25 40.41 -31.52
C ILE A 401 3.11 39.14 -31.60
N PRO A 402 4.04 39.07 -32.57
CA PRO A 402 4.94 37.93 -32.64
C PRO A 402 5.98 38.01 -31.52
N ILE A 403 6.12 36.89 -30.77
CA ILE A 403 7.10 36.70 -29.72
C ILE A 403 8.20 35.80 -30.27
N GLN A 404 9.46 36.18 -30.13
CA GLN A 404 10.60 35.36 -30.51
C GLN A 404 11.04 34.46 -29.40
N SER A 405 11.06 34.93 -28.16
CA SER A 405 11.36 34.14 -26.96
C SER A 405 10.89 34.86 -25.71
N ILE A 406 10.62 34.05 -24.69
CA ILE A 406 10.42 34.50 -23.32
C ILE A 406 11.35 33.68 -22.44
N THR A 407 12.05 34.32 -21.52
CA THR A 407 12.86 33.64 -20.50
C THR A 407 12.61 34.27 -19.14
N GLY A 408 12.84 33.54 -18.08
CA GLY A 408 12.74 34.04 -16.72
C GLY A 408 12.93 32.96 -15.68
N ASN A 409 12.91 33.38 -14.42
CA ASN A 409 12.88 32.50 -13.27
C ASN A 409 11.51 32.61 -12.60
N PHE A 410 11.13 31.61 -11.88
CA PHE A 410 9.92 31.63 -11.06
C PHE A 410 10.18 30.96 -9.71
N HIS A 411 9.46 31.40 -8.71
CA HIS A 411 9.45 30.84 -7.37
C HIS A 411 8.03 30.91 -6.81
N ASN A 412 7.54 29.77 -6.32
CA ASN A 412 6.22 29.70 -5.68
C ASN A 412 6.36 29.10 -4.28
N LYS A 413 5.77 29.76 -3.30
CA LYS A 413 5.65 29.27 -1.92
C LYS A 413 4.26 29.58 -1.39
N GLY A 414 3.46 28.54 -1.21
CA GLY A 414 2.07 28.69 -0.80
C GLY A 414 1.23 29.41 -1.84
N ARG A 415 0.79 30.65 -1.56
CA ARG A 415 -0.01 31.50 -2.45
C ARG A 415 0.77 32.61 -3.13
N HIS A 416 2.09 32.61 -2.92
CA HIS A 416 2.98 33.64 -3.42
C HIS A 416 3.79 33.09 -4.60
N LEU A 417 3.47 33.54 -5.81
CA LEU A 417 4.20 33.23 -7.03
C LEU A 417 4.93 34.46 -7.50
N SER A 418 6.24 34.39 -7.58
CA SER A 418 7.09 35.45 -8.07
C SER A 418 7.84 35.03 -9.32
N PHE A 419 8.10 35.98 -10.18
CA PHE A 419 8.94 35.86 -11.37
C PHE A 419 10.04 36.92 -11.30
N SER A 420 11.24 36.53 -11.71
CA SER A 420 12.40 37.41 -11.81
C SER A 420 13.12 37.19 -13.12
N ASP A 421 13.94 38.18 -13.50
CA ASP A 421 14.74 38.17 -14.74
C ASP A 421 13.91 37.84 -15.99
N VAL A 422 12.67 38.30 -16.02
CA VAL A 422 11.76 38.07 -17.16
C VAL A 422 12.19 38.89 -18.34
N ASN A 423 12.47 38.23 -19.46
CA ASN A 423 12.84 38.84 -20.72
C ASN A 423 11.90 38.36 -21.82
N VAL A 424 11.22 39.27 -22.45
CA VAL A 424 10.35 39.03 -23.61
C VAL A 424 10.96 39.70 -24.84
N HIS A 425 11.36 38.89 -25.81
CA HIS A 425 11.90 39.38 -27.08
C HIS A 425 10.84 39.29 -28.17
N THR A 426 10.60 40.41 -28.80
CA THR A 426 9.78 40.51 -30.01
C THR A 426 10.66 40.96 -31.21
N LYS A 427 10.09 41.04 -32.41
CA LYS A 427 10.84 41.53 -33.57
C LYS A 427 11.32 42.99 -33.45
N ILE A 428 10.63 43.78 -32.65
CA ILE A 428 10.85 45.25 -32.61
C ILE A 428 11.21 45.73 -31.19
N THR A 429 10.95 44.98 -30.15
CA THR A 429 11.17 45.39 -28.77
C THR A 429 11.70 44.24 -27.91
N THR A 430 12.43 44.60 -26.86
CA THR A 430 12.74 43.75 -25.72
C THR A 430 12.08 44.33 -24.49
N ILE A 431 11.32 43.54 -23.76
CA ILE A 431 10.66 43.92 -22.51
C ILE A 431 11.31 43.13 -21.39
N THR A 432 11.80 43.81 -20.36
CA THR A 432 12.41 43.18 -19.20
C THR A 432 11.75 43.62 -17.89
N THR A 433 11.61 42.73 -16.95
CA THR A 433 11.22 43.03 -15.59
C THR A 433 11.89 42.08 -14.60
N ASP A 434 12.36 42.61 -13.50
CA ASP A 434 13.00 41.84 -12.43
C ASP A 434 12.00 41.41 -11.36
N ALA A 435 10.79 41.94 -11.39
CA ALA A 435 9.80 41.65 -10.38
C ALA A 435 8.37 41.63 -10.96
N LEU A 436 7.78 40.42 -10.92
CA LEU A 436 6.37 40.22 -11.17
C LEU A 436 5.87 39.24 -10.10
N ARG A 437 4.82 39.59 -9.38
CA ARG A 437 4.27 38.81 -8.29
C ARG A 437 2.79 38.56 -8.50
N ILE A 438 2.35 37.36 -8.09
CA ILE A 438 0.94 37.01 -7.97
C ILE A 438 0.73 36.54 -6.53
N ASP A 439 0.10 37.40 -5.73
CA ASP A 439 -0.22 37.15 -4.34
C ASP A 439 -1.73 37.00 -4.19
N ASP A 440 -2.21 35.86 -3.70
CA ASP A 440 -3.63 35.54 -3.58
C ASP A 440 -4.47 35.80 -4.86
N GLY A 441 -3.84 35.69 -6.04
CA GLY A 441 -4.47 35.90 -7.33
C GLY A 441 -4.42 37.35 -7.79
N GLN A 442 -3.83 38.27 -7.05
CA GLN A 442 -3.57 39.67 -7.48
C GLN A 442 -2.20 39.78 -8.11
N LEU A 443 -2.17 40.32 -9.32
CA LEU A 443 -0.94 40.57 -10.06
C LEU A 443 -0.39 41.96 -9.72
N THR A 444 0.85 42.01 -9.27
CA THR A 444 1.64 43.21 -9.10
C THR A 444 2.88 43.13 -9.98
N MET A 445 3.24 44.22 -10.60
CA MET A 445 4.41 44.29 -11.49
C MET A 445 5.33 45.42 -11.04
N GLY A 446 6.62 45.10 -10.98
CA GLY A 446 7.67 46.11 -10.90
C GLY A 446 7.88 46.85 -12.22
N PRO A 447 8.92 47.68 -12.28
CA PRO A 447 9.21 48.44 -13.48
C PRO A 447 9.35 47.55 -14.73
N LEU A 448 8.65 47.86 -15.79
CA LEU A 448 8.82 47.26 -17.11
C LEU A 448 9.74 48.15 -17.94
N ASN A 449 10.93 47.64 -18.25
CA ASN A 449 11.85 48.30 -19.15
C ASN A 449 11.57 47.83 -20.58
N ILE A 450 11.16 48.75 -21.44
CA ILE A 450 10.87 48.50 -22.85
C ILE A 450 11.94 49.13 -23.69
N THR A 451 12.75 48.35 -24.37
CA THR A 451 13.80 48.81 -25.27
C THR A 451 13.39 48.52 -26.71
N SER A 452 13.22 49.56 -27.51
CA SER A 452 13.03 49.41 -28.96
C SER A 452 14.34 49.06 -29.64
N HIS A 453 14.32 48.18 -30.62
CA HIS A 453 15.50 47.87 -31.45
C HIS A 453 15.92 49.09 -32.31
N GLY A 454 15.11 50.14 -32.40
CA GLY A 454 15.43 51.42 -32.98
C GLY A 454 16.12 52.43 -32.03
N GLY A 455 16.42 52.02 -30.77
CA GLY A 455 17.19 52.82 -29.80
C GLY A 455 16.38 53.65 -28.81
N SER A 456 15.05 53.56 -28.78
CA SER A 456 14.21 54.22 -27.78
C SER A 456 13.97 53.29 -26.56
N ASN A 457 14.07 53.88 -25.36
CA ASN A 457 13.79 53.16 -24.09
C ASN A 457 12.62 53.82 -23.40
N PHE A 458 11.72 52.98 -22.87
CA PHE A 458 10.56 53.38 -22.06
C PHE A 458 10.54 52.57 -20.77
N ILE A 459 10.15 53.19 -19.68
CA ILE A 459 9.91 52.50 -18.39
C ILE A 459 8.44 52.72 -18.05
N LEU A 460 7.72 51.61 -17.90
CA LEU A 460 6.39 51.62 -17.31
C LEU A 460 6.54 51.25 -15.84
N TYR A 461 5.99 52.03 -14.96
CA TYR A 461 6.10 51.91 -13.51
C TYR A 461 4.70 51.71 -12.91
N ASP A 462 4.55 50.74 -12.06
CA ASP A 462 3.35 50.56 -11.25
C ASP A 462 3.66 51.03 -9.81
N GLU A 463 3.11 52.18 -9.40
CA GLU A 463 3.34 52.78 -8.08
C GLU A 463 2.88 51.89 -6.92
N SER A 464 1.97 50.92 -7.20
CA SER A 464 1.48 49.99 -6.17
C SER A 464 2.50 48.94 -5.75
N PHE A 465 3.59 48.78 -6.49
CA PHE A 465 4.62 47.77 -6.22
C PHE A 465 5.51 48.10 -5.01
N ASP A 466 5.73 49.39 -4.74
CA ASP A 466 6.60 49.86 -3.64
C ASP A 466 5.93 49.82 -2.24
N GLU A 467 4.60 49.60 -2.17
CA GLU A 467 3.85 49.59 -0.92
C GLU A 467 3.79 48.21 -0.25
N ILE A 468 4.42 47.17 -0.83
CA ILE A 468 4.26 45.76 -0.40
C ILE A 468 5.56 45.18 0.19
N ASP A 469 6.56 45.97 0.56
CA ASP A 469 7.76 45.49 1.26
C ASP A 469 7.54 45.28 2.79
#